data_1ed76af3079bc2c2f90f1fb2af93cb62
#
_entry.id   1ed76af3079bc2c2f90f1fb2af93cb62
#
_cell.length_a   1.000
_cell.length_b   1.000
_cell.length_c   1.000
_cell.angle_alpha   90.00
_cell.angle_beta   90.00
_cell.angle_gamma   90.00
#
_symmetry.space_group_name_H-M   'P 1'
#
loop_
_entity.id
_entity.type
_entity.pdbx_description
1 polymer ?
#
loop_
_entity_poly.entity_id
_entity_poly.type
_entity_poly.pdbx_seq_one_letter_code
_entity_poly.pdbx_strand_id
1 'polypeptide(L)'
;MRSMVPTLPSSWEGERVIALPRLAARGIRTALERYRAGGADLPFGDPLPAHGVAMEGYFWRITDPVDGRVVIALIGVNRDARGGHWATLGLATHPAGTLAIAAAPDGWAAPDHLAVRSETEVGSFVADADRLEVDLGPGARLRISIDEAAPWPHRAFGGSSVFQSVPALNQYWHPWLLGGVVHGDAEVGDERWSLDGATVYGEKNWGKEGFPDAWWWGQAQAFADPGACIAFAGGQVHSGPLRTEVTAVVVRLPDGSVIRLGNPGTSPVTARVTDTTWDLHGRSLSGWEVDISGYAALGDAHVLPVPLPSERRNTAGALEHLGATMSVTLRRRGVLVWEGRSDLAALEHGGLARAEAELRRRGIPASAGATHAAPRLP
;
A
#
# COMPACT_ATOMS: atom_id res chain seq x y z
N MET A 1 71.89 -3.39 -31.57
CA MET A 1 70.96 -2.34 -31.17
C MET A 1 70.00 -2.93 -30.17
N ARG A 2 70.25 -2.68 -28.86
CA ARG A 2 69.34 -3.12 -27.76
C ARG A 2 68.43 -1.91 -27.43
N SER A 3 67.13 -2.11 -27.57
CA SER A 3 66.11 -1.15 -27.19
C SER A 3 65.97 -1.15 -25.67
N MET A 4 66.18 -0.02 -25.05
CA MET A 4 65.86 0.27 -23.64
C MET A 4 64.38 0.63 -23.54
N VAL A 5 63.64 -0.13 -22.76
CA VAL A 5 62.33 0.23 -22.28
C VAL A 5 62.47 0.94 -20.94
N PRO A 6 61.92 2.12 -20.72
CA PRO A 6 61.97 2.77 -19.44
C PRO A 6 60.95 2.13 -18.48
N THR A 7 61.43 1.73 -17.30
CA THR A 7 60.65 1.32 -16.14
C THR A 7 60.00 2.55 -15.49
N LEU A 8 58.67 2.52 -15.39
CA LEU A 8 57.90 3.51 -14.58
C LEU A 8 58.01 3.17 -13.08
N PRO A 9 58.11 4.16 -12.19
CA PRO A 9 58.23 3.92 -10.77
C PRO A 9 56.88 3.47 -10.17
N SER A 10 56.92 2.37 -9.44
CA SER A 10 55.85 1.85 -8.58
C SER A 10 55.82 2.68 -7.26
N SER A 11 54.94 3.65 -7.17
CA SER A 11 54.55 4.25 -5.90
C SER A 11 53.19 4.92 -6.00
N TRP A 12 52.15 4.12 -5.93
CA TRP A 12 50.83 4.57 -5.45
C TRP A 12 50.58 3.85 -4.13
N GLU A 13 51.27 4.32 -3.09
CA GLU A 13 50.91 4.00 -1.71
C GLU A 13 49.82 4.92 -1.24
N GLY A 14 48.70 4.32 -0.82
CA GLY A 14 47.90 4.80 0.28
C GLY A 14 46.75 5.73 -0.02
N GLU A 15 45.67 5.23 -0.68
CA GLU A 15 44.33 5.68 -0.24
C GLU A 15 44.11 5.21 1.20
N ARG A 16 44.33 6.14 2.16
CA ARG A 16 43.85 5.96 3.52
C ARG A 16 42.35 5.98 3.49
N VAL A 17 41.73 4.81 3.36
CA VAL A 17 40.32 4.61 3.76
C VAL A 17 40.28 5.03 5.23
N ILE A 18 39.72 6.19 5.50
CA ILE A 18 39.47 6.68 6.87
C ILE A 18 38.44 5.75 7.47
N ALA A 19 38.90 4.70 8.15
CA ALA A 19 38.04 3.82 8.93
C ALA A 19 37.42 4.69 10.04
N LEU A 20 36.12 4.98 9.92
CA LEU A 20 35.35 5.59 10.98
C LEU A 20 35.58 4.80 12.28
N PRO A 21 35.87 5.43 13.40
CA PRO A 21 36.03 4.72 14.66
C PRO A 21 34.81 3.86 14.93
N ARG A 22 34.98 2.58 15.34
CA ARG A 22 33.90 1.63 15.58
C ARG A 22 32.76 2.18 16.44
N LEU A 23 33.05 3.07 17.38
CA LEU A 23 32.06 3.76 18.20
C LEU A 23 31.19 4.75 17.40
N ALA A 24 31.78 5.51 16.47
CA ALA A 24 31.04 6.43 15.61
C ALA A 24 30.14 5.63 14.62
N ALA A 25 30.64 4.56 14.02
CA ALA A 25 29.88 3.69 13.15
C ALA A 25 28.68 3.03 13.88
N ARG A 26 28.87 2.61 15.14
CA ARG A 26 27.78 2.08 15.97
C ARG A 26 26.75 3.15 16.30
N GLY A 27 27.16 4.37 16.62
CA GLY A 27 26.27 5.50 16.90
C GLY A 27 25.40 5.87 15.69
N ILE A 28 26.00 5.92 14.49
CA ILE A 28 25.27 6.19 13.24
C ILE A 28 24.25 5.08 12.95
N ARG A 29 24.64 3.82 13.09
CA ARG A 29 23.73 2.69 12.89
C ARG A 29 22.51 2.77 13.83
N THR A 30 22.72 2.97 15.12
CA THR A 30 21.63 3.11 16.10
C THR A 30 20.73 4.32 15.79
N ALA A 31 21.27 5.42 15.28
CA ALA A 31 20.47 6.56 14.86
C ALA A 31 19.61 6.25 13.64
N LEU A 32 20.15 5.54 12.65
CA LEU A 32 19.38 5.09 11.46
C LEU A 32 18.31 4.05 11.83
N GLU A 33 18.61 3.13 12.74
CA GLU A 33 17.62 2.15 13.25
C GLU A 33 16.45 2.88 13.95
N ARG A 34 16.73 3.88 14.78
CA ARG A 34 15.70 4.70 15.44
C ARG A 34 14.91 5.55 14.46
N TYR A 35 15.56 6.11 13.43
CA TYR A 35 14.93 6.87 12.37
C TYR A 35 13.94 6.00 11.60
N ARG A 36 14.37 4.78 11.22
CA ARG A 36 13.50 3.81 10.55
C ARG A 36 12.36 3.31 11.46
N ALA A 37 12.62 3.04 12.74
CA ALA A 37 11.60 2.69 13.74
C ALA A 37 10.58 3.83 13.98
N GLY A 38 10.88 5.05 13.58
CA GLY A 38 9.95 6.18 13.49
C GLY A 38 9.10 6.19 12.21
N GLY A 39 9.22 5.16 11.35
CA GLY A 39 8.46 5.01 10.11
C GLY A 39 9.12 5.63 8.88
N ALA A 40 10.24 6.36 9.04
CA ALA A 40 10.89 7.05 7.92
C ALA A 40 11.97 6.20 7.26
N ASP A 41 12.14 6.40 5.95
CA ASP A 41 13.25 5.84 5.17
C ASP A 41 14.09 6.94 4.53
N LEU A 42 15.37 6.65 4.31
CA LEU A 42 16.22 7.50 3.47
C LEU A 42 15.69 7.56 2.05
N PRO A 43 16.04 8.59 1.25
CA PRO A 43 15.53 8.75 -0.12
C PRO A 43 15.65 7.52 -1.03
N PHE A 44 16.68 6.69 -0.83
CA PHE A 44 16.93 5.47 -1.58
C PHE A 44 16.78 4.20 -0.74
N GLY A 45 16.17 4.32 0.44
CA GLY A 45 15.83 3.18 1.29
C GLY A 45 14.68 2.36 0.72
N ASP A 46 14.64 1.09 1.09
CA ASP A 46 13.53 0.21 0.74
C ASP A 46 12.45 0.29 1.84
N PRO A 47 11.22 0.76 1.52
CA PRO A 47 10.13 0.83 2.47
C PRO A 47 9.43 -0.51 2.73
N LEU A 48 9.73 -1.57 1.99
CA LEU A 48 9.03 -2.87 2.09
C LEU A 48 9.29 -3.62 3.40
N PRO A 49 10.54 -3.73 3.91
CA PRO A 49 10.79 -4.38 5.19
C PRO A 49 10.06 -3.69 6.35
N ALA A 50 9.75 -4.45 7.38
CA ALA A 50 9.05 -3.93 8.55
C ALA A 50 9.81 -2.76 9.22
N HIS A 51 9.07 -1.73 9.62
CA HIS A 51 9.56 -0.59 10.38
C HIS A 51 9.43 -0.79 11.89
N GLY A 52 8.51 -1.68 12.32
CA GLY A 52 8.21 -1.91 13.72
C GLY A 52 7.41 -0.76 14.37
N VAL A 53 6.64 -0.02 13.59
CA VAL A 53 5.69 1.01 14.04
C VAL A 53 4.39 0.39 14.57
N ALA A 54 3.42 1.22 14.99
CA ALA A 54 2.19 0.71 15.60
C ALA A 54 1.31 -0.08 14.64
N MET A 55 1.32 0.26 13.35
CA MET A 55 0.55 -0.43 12.31
C MET A 55 1.35 -0.50 11.01
N GLU A 56 1.42 -1.68 10.43
CA GLU A 56 1.97 -1.94 9.10
C GLU A 56 0.99 -2.79 8.31
N GLY A 57 0.30 -2.18 7.35
CA GLY A 57 -0.67 -2.83 6.48
C GLY A 57 -0.03 -3.22 5.15
N TYR A 58 -0.28 -4.44 4.70
CA TYR A 58 0.11 -4.97 3.40
C TYR A 58 -1.15 -5.38 2.66
N PHE A 59 -1.28 -4.96 1.42
CA PHE A 59 -2.50 -5.06 0.65
C PHE A 59 -2.19 -5.54 -0.76
N TRP A 60 -2.98 -6.50 -1.25
CA TRP A 60 -2.96 -6.98 -2.62
C TRP A 60 -4.35 -6.86 -3.21
N ARG A 61 -4.40 -6.44 -4.45
CA ARG A 61 -5.62 -6.40 -5.24
C ARG A 61 -5.42 -7.16 -6.55
N ILE A 62 -6.17 -8.22 -6.72
CA ILE A 62 -6.20 -9.05 -7.92
C ILE A 62 -7.42 -8.62 -8.74
N THR A 63 -7.22 -8.33 -10.01
CA THR A 63 -8.28 -7.91 -10.93
C THR A 63 -8.28 -8.81 -12.15
N ASP A 64 -9.37 -9.50 -12.35
CA ASP A 64 -9.67 -10.27 -13.57
C ASP A 64 -10.66 -9.48 -14.43
N PRO A 65 -10.19 -8.80 -15.50
CA PRO A 65 -11.05 -8.01 -16.38
C PRO A 65 -11.91 -8.87 -17.31
N VAL A 66 -11.59 -10.14 -17.49
CA VAL A 66 -12.33 -11.05 -18.38
C VAL A 66 -13.65 -11.45 -17.74
N ASP A 67 -13.59 -11.90 -16.49
CA ASP A 67 -14.79 -12.33 -15.76
C ASP A 67 -15.39 -11.21 -14.89
N GLY A 68 -14.79 -10.00 -14.88
CA GLY A 68 -15.24 -8.87 -14.07
C GLY A 68 -15.07 -9.10 -12.58
N ARG A 69 -14.05 -9.86 -12.17
CA ARG A 69 -13.80 -10.26 -10.78
C ARG A 69 -12.70 -9.47 -10.13
N VAL A 70 -12.87 -9.18 -8.86
CA VAL A 70 -11.84 -8.57 -8.02
C VAL A 70 -11.74 -9.34 -6.71
N VAL A 71 -10.50 -9.60 -6.29
CA VAL A 71 -10.20 -10.13 -4.95
C VAL A 71 -9.21 -9.19 -4.29
N ILE A 72 -9.53 -8.75 -3.07
CA ILE A 72 -8.63 -8.02 -2.19
C ILE A 72 -8.21 -8.95 -1.05
N ALA A 73 -6.91 -8.97 -0.75
CA ALA A 73 -6.36 -9.58 0.44
C ALA A 73 -5.50 -8.58 1.20
N LEU A 74 -5.68 -8.51 2.51
CA LEU A 74 -4.93 -7.59 3.36
C LEU A 74 -4.52 -8.25 4.68
N ILE A 75 -3.33 -7.87 5.14
CA ILE A 75 -2.85 -8.15 6.50
C ILE A 75 -2.31 -6.86 7.11
N GLY A 76 -2.81 -6.51 8.31
CA GLY A 76 -2.24 -5.46 9.13
C GLY A 76 -1.48 -6.08 10.30
N VAL A 77 -0.16 -5.91 10.36
CA VAL A 77 0.65 -6.29 11.52
C VAL A 77 0.63 -5.11 12.49
N ASN A 78 -0.01 -5.31 13.63
CA ASN A 78 -0.26 -4.26 14.61
C ASN A 78 0.54 -4.51 15.88
N ARG A 79 0.94 -3.41 16.55
CA ARG A 79 1.62 -3.44 17.84
C ARG A 79 0.76 -2.78 18.91
N ASP A 80 0.47 -3.51 19.98
CA ASP A 80 -0.27 -2.97 21.11
C ASP A 80 0.60 -2.08 22.02
N ALA A 81 -0.03 -1.43 22.99
CA ALA A 81 0.65 -0.53 23.93
C ALA A 81 1.72 -1.21 24.80
N ARG A 82 1.72 -2.55 24.91
CA ARG A 82 2.71 -3.35 25.64
C ARG A 82 3.80 -3.91 24.72
N GLY A 83 3.74 -3.59 23.40
CA GLY A 83 4.67 -4.09 22.38
C GLY A 83 4.37 -5.50 21.87
N GLY A 84 3.23 -6.08 22.26
CA GLY A 84 2.74 -7.35 21.71
C GLY A 84 2.21 -7.15 20.30
N HIS A 85 2.39 -8.15 19.42
CA HIS A 85 1.86 -8.12 18.06
C HIS A 85 0.48 -8.80 18.00
N TRP A 86 -0.31 -8.37 17.03
CA TRP A 86 -1.55 -8.99 16.61
C TRP A 86 -1.80 -8.61 15.14
N ALA A 87 -2.67 -9.33 14.44
CA ALA A 87 -2.94 -9.02 13.04
C ALA A 87 -4.41 -8.77 12.75
N THR A 88 -4.66 -7.85 11.83
CA THR A 88 -5.90 -7.73 11.07
C THR A 88 -5.73 -8.55 9.81
N LEU A 89 -6.64 -9.49 9.54
CA LEU A 89 -6.66 -10.27 8.30
C LEU A 89 -7.95 -9.94 7.56
N GLY A 90 -7.88 -9.82 6.23
CA GLY A 90 -9.06 -9.51 5.43
C GLY A 90 -9.00 -10.09 4.03
N LEU A 91 -10.17 -10.50 3.54
CA LEU A 91 -10.44 -10.86 2.16
C LEU A 91 -11.78 -10.29 1.75
N ALA A 92 -11.80 -9.55 0.63
CA ALA A 92 -13.02 -8.98 0.06
C ALA A 92 -13.09 -9.27 -1.43
N THR A 93 -14.31 -9.38 -1.96
CA THR A 93 -14.52 -9.78 -3.37
C THR A 93 -15.60 -8.97 -4.06
N HIS A 94 -15.48 -8.85 -5.38
CA HIS A 94 -16.49 -8.31 -6.29
C HIS A 94 -16.62 -9.24 -7.52
N PRO A 95 -17.81 -9.52 -8.04
CA PRO A 95 -19.13 -8.97 -7.65
C PRO A 95 -19.81 -9.71 -6.49
N ALA A 96 -19.25 -10.78 -5.97
CA ALA A 96 -19.88 -11.61 -4.95
C ALA A 96 -20.20 -10.86 -3.64
N GLY A 97 -19.50 -9.74 -3.36
CA GLY A 97 -19.74 -8.94 -2.16
C GLY A 97 -19.27 -9.60 -0.87
N THR A 98 -18.44 -10.65 -0.95
CA THR A 98 -17.88 -11.29 0.24
C THR A 98 -16.93 -10.35 0.98
N LEU A 99 -17.04 -10.31 2.29
CA LEU A 99 -16.10 -9.66 3.20
C LEU A 99 -15.85 -10.55 4.40
N ALA A 100 -14.66 -11.14 4.48
CA ALA A 100 -14.19 -11.93 5.61
C ALA A 100 -13.07 -11.17 6.32
N ILE A 101 -13.22 -10.98 7.64
CA ILE A 101 -12.28 -10.24 8.47
C ILE A 101 -12.03 -10.99 9.77
N ALA A 102 -10.77 -11.05 10.17
CA ALA A 102 -10.37 -11.60 11.45
C ALA A 102 -9.40 -10.69 12.19
N ALA A 103 -9.40 -10.76 13.51
CA ALA A 103 -8.37 -10.21 14.39
C ALA A 103 -7.58 -11.38 15.00
N ALA A 104 -6.41 -11.64 14.49
CA ALA A 104 -5.57 -12.75 14.90
C ALA A 104 -4.68 -12.35 16.09
N PRO A 105 -4.48 -13.23 17.08
CA PRO A 105 -3.69 -12.92 18.28
C PRO A 105 -2.20 -12.73 18.02
N ASP A 106 -1.71 -13.07 16.83
CA ASP A 106 -0.32 -12.92 16.40
C ASP A 106 -0.22 -12.42 14.97
N GLY A 107 0.88 -11.73 14.67
CA GLY A 107 1.24 -11.26 13.35
C GLY A 107 2.72 -10.91 13.27
N TRP A 108 3.32 -11.16 12.12
CA TRP A 108 4.74 -10.93 11.89
C TRP A 108 5.00 -10.34 10.50
N ALA A 109 5.97 -9.43 10.44
CA ALA A 109 6.54 -8.90 9.20
C ALA A 109 8.07 -8.94 9.28
N ALA A 110 8.71 -9.30 8.18
CA ALA A 110 10.17 -9.42 8.12
C ALA A 110 10.85 -8.04 8.17
N PRO A 111 11.96 -7.90 8.92
CA PRO A 111 12.67 -6.62 9.05
C PRO A 111 13.61 -6.31 7.88
N ASP A 112 13.85 -7.23 6.96
CA ASP A 112 14.89 -7.17 5.93
C ASP A 112 14.41 -7.45 4.50
N HIS A 113 13.18 -7.92 4.34
CA HIS A 113 12.56 -8.17 3.02
C HIS A 113 11.03 -8.11 3.12
N LEU A 114 10.32 -8.25 2.00
CA LEU A 114 8.87 -8.38 2.00
C LEU A 114 8.48 -9.81 2.36
N ALA A 115 8.06 -10.04 3.58
CA ALA A 115 7.36 -11.25 4.00
C ALA A 115 6.48 -10.93 5.21
N VAL A 116 5.25 -11.43 5.20
CA VAL A 116 4.27 -11.22 6.26
C VAL A 116 3.51 -12.50 6.54
N ARG A 117 3.16 -12.73 7.79
CA ARG A 117 2.37 -13.90 8.16
C ARG A 117 1.58 -13.71 9.44
N SER A 118 0.48 -14.44 9.49
CA SER A 118 -0.28 -14.78 10.69
C SER A 118 -0.87 -16.16 10.48
N GLU A 119 -0.62 -17.09 11.41
CA GLU A 119 -1.11 -18.47 11.35
C GLU A 119 -1.70 -18.81 12.72
N THR A 120 -3.02 -18.75 12.82
CA THR A 120 -3.77 -18.90 14.07
C THR A 120 -5.06 -19.68 13.85
N GLU A 121 -5.77 -20.02 14.92
CA GLU A 121 -7.06 -20.71 14.82
C GLU A 121 -8.16 -19.86 14.17
N VAL A 122 -8.02 -18.53 14.13
CA VAL A 122 -9.01 -17.63 13.52
C VAL A 122 -8.78 -17.39 12.05
N GLY A 123 -7.68 -17.90 11.49
CA GLY A 123 -7.33 -17.81 10.09
C GLY A 123 -5.82 -17.77 9.86
N SER A 124 -5.43 -17.96 8.61
CA SER A 124 -4.04 -17.86 8.17
C SER A 124 -3.87 -16.88 7.02
N PHE A 125 -2.73 -16.22 7.01
CA PHE A 125 -2.28 -15.32 5.96
C PHE A 125 -0.76 -15.44 5.85
N VAL A 126 -0.27 -15.82 4.68
CA VAL A 126 1.17 -15.93 4.40
C VAL A 126 1.44 -15.29 3.05
N ALA A 127 2.33 -14.32 3.01
CA ALA A 127 2.71 -13.67 1.77
C ALA A 127 4.17 -13.23 1.75
N ASP A 128 4.73 -13.22 0.57
CA ASP A 128 6.03 -12.65 0.22
C ASP A 128 5.94 -11.89 -1.13
N ALA A 129 7.04 -11.74 -1.82
CA ALA A 129 7.09 -10.94 -3.05
C ALA A 129 6.30 -11.54 -4.22
N ASP A 130 6.19 -12.86 -4.30
CA ASP A 130 5.64 -13.60 -5.43
C ASP A 130 4.57 -14.65 -5.07
N ARG A 131 4.21 -14.74 -3.78
CA ARG A 131 3.23 -15.72 -3.29
C ARG A 131 2.29 -15.11 -2.26
N LEU A 132 1.01 -15.52 -2.32
CA LEU A 132 -0.02 -15.10 -1.37
C LEU A 132 -0.96 -16.27 -1.08
N GLU A 133 -1.05 -16.65 0.19
CA GLU A 133 -1.98 -17.66 0.69
C GLU A 133 -2.80 -17.09 1.84
N VAL A 134 -4.13 -17.17 1.72
CA VAL A 134 -5.09 -16.70 2.72
C VAL A 134 -6.12 -17.79 2.96
N ASP A 135 -6.40 -18.09 4.23
CA ASP A 135 -7.52 -18.94 4.64
C ASP A 135 -8.23 -18.29 5.84
N LEU A 136 -9.40 -17.72 5.57
CA LEU A 136 -10.28 -17.13 6.59
C LEU A 136 -11.55 -17.97 6.78
N GLY A 137 -11.50 -19.25 6.42
CA GLY A 137 -12.58 -20.19 6.54
C GLY A 137 -13.27 -20.52 5.19
N PRO A 138 -14.31 -21.36 5.23
CA PRO A 138 -15.03 -21.76 4.02
C PRO A 138 -15.54 -20.55 3.24
N GLY A 139 -15.31 -20.55 1.91
CA GLY A 139 -15.73 -19.48 1.00
C GLY A 139 -14.94 -18.17 1.13
N ALA A 140 -13.81 -18.18 1.85
CA ALA A 140 -12.93 -17.02 2.00
C ALA A 140 -11.46 -17.46 1.98
N ARG A 141 -11.03 -18.06 0.86
CA ARG A 141 -9.65 -18.53 0.65
C ARG A 141 -9.07 -17.97 -0.63
N LEU A 142 -7.78 -17.77 -0.63
CA LEU A 142 -7.00 -17.33 -1.78
C LEU A 142 -5.67 -18.06 -1.79
N ARG A 143 -5.27 -18.58 -2.96
CA ARG A 143 -3.94 -19.13 -3.16
C ARG A 143 -3.44 -18.75 -4.55
N ILE A 144 -2.43 -17.89 -4.61
CA ILE A 144 -1.88 -17.41 -5.86
C ILE A 144 -0.35 -17.34 -5.82
N SER A 145 0.24 -17.44 -7.01
CA SER A 145 1.59 -16.97 -7.31
C SER A 145 1.53 -15.80 -8.30
N ILE A 146 2.61 -15.00 -8.33
CA ILE A 146 2.73 -13.78 -9.12
C ILE A 146 3.96 -13.92 -10.02
N ASP A 147 3.73 -13.90 -11.32
CA ASP A 147 4.77 -13.88 -12.35
C ASP A 147 4.79 -12.50 -13.05
N GLU A 148 5.84 -12.24 -13.82
CA GLU A 148 6.01 -11.01 -14.59
C GLU A 148 5.77 -9.74 -13.76
N ALA A 149 6.19 -9.75 -12.51
CA ALA A 149 5.97 -8.65 -11.58
C ALA A 149 6.53 -7.33 -12.13
N ALA A 150 5.72 -6.27 -12.05
CA ALA A 150 6.11 -4.90 -12.38
C ALA A 150 6.30 -4.09 -11.08
N PRO A 151 7.48 -4.19 -10.42
CA PRO A 151 7.72 -3.54 -9.15
C PRO A 151 7.84 -2.03 -9.31
N TRP A 152 7.78 -1.31 -8.20
CA TRP A 152 8.11 0.10 -8.13
C TRP A 152 9.51 0.34 -8.72
N PRO A 153 9.67 1.28 -9.65
CA PRO A 153 10.98 1.54 -10.24
C PRO A 153 11.96 2.07 -9.18
N HIS A 154 13.18 1.57 -9.20
CA HIS A 154 14.23 2.01 -8.27
C HIS A 154 14.55 3.50 -8.47
N ARG A 155 14.09 4.36 -7.55
CA ARG A 155 14.28 5.81 -7.55
C ARG A 155 14.14 6.38 -6.14
N ALA A 156 14.54 7.64 -5.98
CA ALA A 156 14.37 8.33 -4.71
C ALA A 156 12.89 8.41 -4.30
N PHE A 157 12.62 8.06 -3.08
CA PHE A 157 11.32 8.03 -2.41
C PHE A 157 10.30 7.06 -3.02
N GLY A 158 9.47 6.51 -2.21
CA GLY A 158 8.28 5.73 -2.58
C GLY A 158 7.05 6.62 -2.86
N GLY A 159 5.86 6.05 -2.68
CA GLY A 159 4.57 6.71 -2.90
C GLY A 159 4.39 7.98 -2.08
N SER A 160 4.82 7.98 -0.84
CA SER A 160 4.75 9.16 0.07
C SER A 160 5.71 10.30 -0.29
N SER A 161 6.49 10.21 -1.37
CA SER A 161 7.41 11.27 -1.80
C SER A 161 8.36 11.71 -0.68
N VAL A 162 8.61 13.01 -0.54
CA VAL A 162 9.49 13.58 0.51
C VAL A 162 9.03 13.24 1.93
N PHE A 163 7.74 12.98 2.12
CA PHE A 163 7.20 12.60 3.42
C PHE A 163 7.72 11.25 3.92
N GLN A 164 8.19 10.38 3.03
CA GLN A 164 8.84 9.12 3.43
C GLN A 164 10.06 9.36 4.30
N SER A 165 10.76 10.48 4.17
CA SER A 165 11.92 10.83 4.98
C SER A 165 11.61 11.60 6.27
N VAL A 166 10.35 11.93 6.53
CA VAL A 166 9.93 12.63 7.75
C VAL A 166 9.56 11.59 8.82
N PRO A 167 10.30 11.47 9.94
CA PRO A 167 9.99 10.48 10.96
C PRO A 167 8.73 10.86 11.75
N ALA A 168 8.09 9.84 12.35
CA ALA A 168 6.95 9.99 13.24
C ALA A 168 5.69 10.61 12.58
N LEU A 169 5.51 10.42 11.28
CA LEU A 169 4.21 10.65 10.66
C LEU A 169 3.20 9.61 11.15
N ASN A 170 1.93 10.03 11.23
CA ASN A 170 0.83 9.13 11.53
C ASN A 170 0.65 8.07 10.44
N GLN A 171 0.93 8.40 9.16
CA GLN A 171 0.72 7.50 8.04
C GLN A 171 1.73 7.73 6.91
N TYR A 172 2.18 6.60 6.30
CA TYR A 172 2.95 6.52 5.07
C TYR A 172 2.26 5.55 4.11
N TRP A 173 2.58 5.65 2.82
CA TRP A 173 2.04 4.82 1.76
C TRP A 173 3.09 4.54 0.68
N HIS A 174 3.11 3.32 0.17
CA HIS A 174 4.01 2.91 -0.91
C HIS A 174 3.38 1.81 -1.77
N PRO A 175 3.02 2.09 -3.03
CA PRO A 175 2.63 1.07 -4.00
C PRO A 175 3.89 0.40 -4.54
N TRP A 176 4.19 -0.80 -4.08
CA TRP A 176 5.43 -1.50 -4.43
C TRP A 176 5.30 -2.40 -5.66
N LEU A 177 4.08 -2.85 -6.00
CA LEU A 177 3.78 -3.71 -7.14
C LEU A 177 2.70 -3.04 -8.00
N LEU A 178 3.07 -2.68 -9.23
CA LEU A 178 2.22 -1.93 -10.16
C LEU A 178 1.69 -2.81 -11.30
N GLY A 179 1.79 -4.12 -11.19
CA GLY A 179 1.35 -5.11 -12.15
C GLY A 179 2.06 -6.44 -11.97
N GLY A 180 1.52 -7.46 -12.58
CA GLY A 180 2.02 -8.83 -12.57
C GLY A 180 0.92 -9.76 -13.07
N VAL A 181 1.27 -10.97 -13.49
CA VAL A 181 0.37 -12.01 -13.91
C VAL A 181 0.13 -12.96 -12.75
N VAL A 182 -1.12 -13.21 -12.42
CA VAL A 182 -1.53 -14.10 -11.33
C VAL A 182 -1.78 -15.50 -11.86
N HIS A 183 -1.36 -16.52 -11.10
CA HIS A 183 -1.73 -17.91 -11.27
C HIS A 183 -2.28 -18.47 -9.96
N GLY A 184 -3.44 -19.11 -10.03
CA GLY A 184 -4.09 -19.71 -8.88
C GLY A 184 -5.59 -19.47 -8.80
N ASP A 185 -6.13 -19.56 -7.61
CA ASP A 185 -7.58 -19.54 -7.40
C ASP A 185 -8.01 -18.89 -6.08
N ALA A 186 -9.29 -18.55 -6.01
CA ALA A 186 -9.99 -18.14 -4.80
C ALA A 186 -11.24 -18.97 -4.57
N GLU A 187 -11.53 -19.31 -3.29
CA GLU A 187 -12.85 -19.81 -2.85
C GLU A 187 -13.66 -18.59 -2.36
N VAL A 188 -14.80 -18.34 -3.00
CA VAL A 188 -15.67 -17.20 -2.75
C VAL A 188 -17.10 -17.67 -2.52
N GLY A 189 -17.53 -17.70 -1.27
CA GLY A 189 -18.78 -18.41 -0.93
C GLY A 189 -18.69 -19.89 -1.31
N ASP A 190 -19.62 -20.36 -2.09
CA ASP A 190 -19.66 -21.75 -2.58
C ASP A 190 -18.97 -21.93 -3.95
N GLU A 191 -18.37 -20.87 -4.50
CA GLU A 191 -17.74 -20.87 -5.82
C GLU A 191 -16.21 -20.96 -5.70
N ARG A 192 -15.59 -21.51 -6.75
CA ARG A 192 -14.15 -21.44 -6.97
C ARG A 192 -13.88 -20.62 -8.21
N TRP A 193 -13.13 -19.56 -8.05
CA TRP A 193 -12.71 -18.66 -9.13
C TRP A 193 -11.29 -18.99 -9.55
N SER A 194 -11.07 -19.37 -10.82
CA SER A 194 -9.72 -19.30 -11.39
C SER A 194 -9.34 -17.83 -11.53
N LEU A 195 -8.11 -17.53 -11.17
CA LEU A 195 -7.50 -16.19 -11.29
C LEU A 195 -6.31 -16.21 -12.26
N ASP A 196 -6.16 -17.31 -13.05
CA ASP A 196 -5.07 -17.45 -14.01
C ASP A 196 -5.16 -16.36 -15.09
N GLY A 197 -4.10 -15.58 -15.22
CA GLY A 197 -4.01 -14.45 -16.15
C GLY A 197 -4.58 -13.13 -15.60
N ALA A 198 -5.17 -13.12 -14.39
CA ALA A 198 -5.55 -11.88 -13.72
C ALA A 198 -4.31 -11.01 -13.44
N THR A 199 -4.54 -9.72 -13.28
CA THR A 199 -3.46 -8.77 -12.92
C THR A 199 -3.48 -8.46 -11.43
N VAL A 200 -2.31 -8.12 -10.87
CA VAL A 200 -2.16 -7.82 -9.43
C VAL A 200 -1.56 -6.44 -9.20
N TYR A 201 -2.00 -5.83 -8.13
CA TYR A 201 -1.43 -4.62 -7.52
C TYR A 201 -1.08 -4.90 -6.07
N GLY A 202 0.00 -4.29 -5.56
CA GLY A 202 0.40 -4.42 -4.17
C GLY A 202 0.90 -3.12 -3.57
N GLU A 203 0.49 -2.84 -2.31
CA GLU A 203 0.93 -1.66 -1.57
C GLU A 203 1.19 -1.97 -0.10
N LYS A 204 1.96 -1.09 0.52
CA LYS A 204 2.18 -1.03 1.96
C LYS A 204 1.76 0.32 2.49
N ASN A 205 1.05 0.32 3.59
CA ASN A 205 0.82 1.49 4.42
C ASN A 205 1.33 1.23 5.85
N TRP A 206 1.85 2.27 6.52
CA TRP A 206 2.35 2.10 7.88
C TRP A 206 2.37 3.43 8.61
N GLY A 207 2.39 3.39 9.94
CA GLY A 207 2.45 4.61 10.75
C GLY A 207 2.54 4.36 12.24
N LYS A 208 2.83 5.44 12.97
CA LYS A 208 3.02 5.39 14.44
C LYS A 208 1.71 5.25 15.23
N GLU A 209 0.58 5.41 14.57
CA GLU A 209 -0.76 5.34 15.13
C GLU A 209 -1.60 4.37 14.30
N GLY A 210 -2.91 4.46 14.34
CA GLY A 210 -3.80 3.82 13.37
C GLY A 210 -3.98 4.68 12.13
N PHE A 211 -5.09 4.47 11.42
CA PHE A 211 -5.44 5.26 10.25
C PHE A 211 -5.72 6.73 10.62
N PRO A 212 -5.55 7.68 9.68
CA PRO A 212 -5.91 9.09 9.87
C PRO A 212 -7.40 9.29 10.19
N ASP A 213 -7.78 10.48 10.69
CA ASP A 213 -9.18 10.83 10.91
C ASP A 213 -10.00 10.86 9.62
N ALA A 214 -9.35 11.20 8.49
CA ALA A 214 -9.92 11.17 7.15
C ALA A 214 -8.85 10.85 6.11
N TRP A 215 -9.19 10.00 5.16
CA TRP A 215 -8.33 9.66 4.02
C TRP A 215 -9.17 9.28 2.80
N TRP A 216 -8.54 9.27 1.65
CA TRP A 216 -9.07 8.76 0.40
C TRP A 216 -8.01 7.95 -0.31
N TRP A 217 -8.47 6.93 -1.02
CA TRP A 217 -7.61 6.05 -1.78
C TRP A 217 -8.33 5.59 -3.04
N GLY A 218 -7.57 5.15 -4.05
CA GLY A 218 -8.10 4.48 -5.21
C GLY A 218 -7.03 3.83 -6.06
N GLN A 219 -7.45 2.78 -6.76
CA GLN A 219 -6.59 1.99 -7.64
C GLN A 219 -7.38 1.44 -8.83
N ALA A 220 -6.76 1.37 -10.01
CA ALA A 220 -7.31 0.73 -11.19
C ALA A 220 -6.21 0.13 -12.07
N GLN A 221 -6.53 -1.02 -12.69
CA GLN A 221 -5.65 -1.74 -13.63
C GLN A 221 -6.38 -2.24 -14.88
N ALA A 222 -7.69 -2.48 -14.81
CA ALA A 222 -8.48 -2.99 -15.93
C ALA A 222 -8.81 -1.87 -16.93
N PHE A 223 -7.77 -1.40 -17.63
CA PHE A 223 -7.87 -0.46 -18.75
C PHE A 223 -7.80 -1.20 -20.07
N ALA A 224 -8.28 -0.55 -21.16
CA ALA A 224 -8.17 -1.10 -22.52
C ALA A 224 -6.70 -1.31 -22.93
N ASP A 225 -5.79 -0.49 -22.43
CA ASP A 225 -4.35 -0.64 -22.61
C ASP A 225 -3.75 -1.52 -21.51
N PRO A 226 -3.33 -2.76 -21.80
CA PRO A 226 -2.75 -3.65 -20.82
C PRO A 226 -1.49 -3.06 -20.17
N GLY A 227 -1.30 -3.34 -18.90
CA GLY A 227 -0.15 -2.89 -18.13
C GLY A 227 -0.26 -1.46 -17.58
N ALA A 228 -1.30 -0.69 -17.93
CA ALA A 228 -1.59 0.56 -17.25
C ALA A 228 -2.06 0.29 -15.81
N CYS A 229 -1.55 1.08 -14.87
CA CYS A 229 -1.94 1.01 -13.46
C CYS A 229 -1.98 2.41 -12.86
N ILE A 230 -3.06 2.70 -12.16
CA ILE A 230 -3.24 3.96 -11.43
C ILE A 230 -3.41 3.62 -9.97
N ALA A 231 -2.75 4.40 -9.11
CA ALA A 231 -3.00 4.38 -7.68
C ALA A 231 -2.88 5.79 -7.12
N PHE A 232 -3.72 6.12 -6.15
CA PHE A 232 -3.60 7.36 -5.38
C PHE A 232 -3.94 7.11 -3.92
N ALA A 233 -3.31 7.87 -3.05
CA ALA A 233 -3.62 7.92 -1.63
C ALA A 233 -3.51 9.36 -1.13
N GLY A 234 -4.42 9.75 -0.26
CA GLY A 234 -4.41 11.07 0.34
C GLY A 234 -5.09 11.06 1.70
N GLY A 235 -4.85 12.11 2.47
CA GLY A 235 -5.42 12.25 3.80
C GLY A 235 -4.68 13.28 4.64
N GLN A 236 -5.08 13.40 5.88
CA GLN A 236 -4.43 14.26 6.85
C GLN A 236 -3.20 13.58 7.45
N VAL A 237 -2.03 14.14 7.18
CA VAL A 237 -0.78 13.69 7.80
C VAL A 237 -0.31 14.68 8.85
N HIS A 238 0.24 14.16 9.94
CA HIS A 238 0.79 14.99 11.00
C HIS A 238 2.06 14.37 11.62
N SER A 239 2.94 15.25 12.09
CA SER A 239 4.09 14.91 12.92
C SER A 239 4.28 16.03 13.93
N GLY A 240 4.02 15.77 15.21
CA GLY A 240 3.97 16.80 16.25
C GLY A 240 2.95 17.91 15.91
N PRO A 241 3.35 19.18 15.89
CA PRO A 241 2.45 20.30 15.57
C PRO A 241 2.19 20.47 14.06
N LEU A 242 2.98 19.84 13.20
CA LEU A 242 2.79 19.89 11.76
C LEU A 242 1.56 19.08 11.37
N ARG A 243 0.57 19.73 10.74
CA ARG A 243 -0.61 19.10 10.16
C ARG A 243 -0.76 19.59 8.72
N THR A 244 -0.96 18.68 7.79
CA THR A 244 -1.18 19.02 6.39
C THR A 244 -2.04 17.95 5.73
N GLU A 245 -2.74 18.32 4.69
CA GLU A 245 -3.44 17.41 3.81
C GLU A 245 -2.56 17.18 2.57
N VAL A 246 -2.40 15.93 2.21
CA VAL A 246 -1.56 15.52 1.07
C VAL A 246 -2.30 14.50 0.23
N THR A 247 -2.01 14.51 -1.07
CA THR A 247 -2.44 13.47 -2.00
C THR A 247 -1.27 13.12 -2.91
N ALA A 248 -1.00 11.83 -3.05
CA ALA A 248 -0.05 11.29 -4.00
C ALA A 248 -0.79 10.52 -5.10
N VAL A 249 -0.30 10.61 -6.32
CA VAL A 249 -0.80 9.86 -7.49
C VAL A 249 0.36 9.17 -8.17
N VAL A 250 0.17 7.91 -8.53
CA VAL A 250 1.09 7.09 -9.29
C VAL A 250 0.38 6.59 -10.53
N VAL A 251 0.99 6.80 -11.69
CA VAL A 251 0.52 6.32 -12.99
C VAL A 251 1.63 5.49 -13.62
N ARG A 252 1.38 4.19 -13.81
CA ARG A 252 2.20 3.34 -14.68
C ARG A 252 1.53 3.28 -16.04
N LEU A 253 2.27 3.65 -17.07
CA LEU A 253 1.82 3.60 -18.47
C LEU A 253 2.01 2.20 -19.08
N PRO A 254 1.36 1.88 -20.21
CA PRO A 254 1.53 0.61 -20.91
C PRO A 254 2.98 0.30 -21.30
N ASP A 255 3.79 1.32 -21.57
CA ASP A 255 5.23 1.18 -21.88
C ASP A 255 6.10 0.90 -20.64
N GLY A 256 5.50 0.78 -19.46
CA GLY A 256 6.17 0.54 -18.19
C GLY A 256 6.71 1.80 -17.51
N SER A 257 6.64 2.97 -18.13
CA SER A 257 7.06 4.22 -17.50
C SER A 257 6.15 4.58 -16.32
N VAL A 258 6.73 5.11 -15.24
CA VAL A 258 5.99 5.47 -14.02
C VAL A 258 6.12 6.95 -13.74
N ILE A 259 4.98 7.62 -13.64
CA ILE A 259 4.85 9.02 -13.25
C ILE A 259 4.33 9.08 -11.81
N ARG A 260 4.93 9.92 -10.97
CA ARG A 260 4.46 10.18 -9.62
C ARG A 260 4.27 11.68 -9.43
N LEU A 261 3.12 12.07 -8.89
CA LEU A 261 2.81 13.41 -8.39
C LEU A 261 2.47 13.31 -6.89
N GLY A 262 2.48 14.43 -6.17
CA GLY A 262 2.15 14.50 -4.75
C GLY A 262 3.26 15.14 -3.90
N ASN A 263 4.31 15.67 -4.51
CA ASN A 263 5.26 16.52 -3.79
C ASN A 263 4.70 17.95 -3.73
N PRO A 264 4.39 18.50 -2.54
CA PRO A 264 3.75 19.82 -2.43
C PRO A 264 4.52 20.95 -3.12
N GLY A 265 5.85 20.88 -3.18
CA GLY A 265 6.67 21.91 -3.80
C GLY A 265 6.86 21.79 -5.30
N THR A 266 6.76 20.60 -5.88
CA THR A 266 7.15 20.36 -7.28
C THR A 266 6.09 19.67 -8.11
N SER A 267 5.14 18.99 -7.49
CA SER A 267 4.08 18.26 -8.16
C SER A 267 2.83 18.12 -7.29
N PRO A 268 2.23 19.23 -6.82
CA PRO A 268 1.05 19.17 -5.96
C PRO A 268 -0.13 18.47 -6.65
N VAL A 269 -0.93 17.80 -5.84
CA VAL A 269 -2.21 17.19 -6.23
C VAL A 269 -3.29 17.74 -5.31
N THR A 270 -4.40 18.17 -5.89
CA THR A 270 -5.62 18.52 -5.17
C THR A 270 -6.65 17.41 -5.33
N ALA A 271 -7.40 17.12 -4.29
CA ALA A 271 -8.45 16.12 -4.30
C ALA A 271 -9.76 16.74 -3.79
N ARG A 272 -10.88 16.37 -4.43
CA ARG A 272 -12.24 16.63 -3.94
C ARG A 272 -12.93 15.28 -3.87
N VAL A 273 -13.19 14.83 -2.67
CA VAL A 273 -13.75 13.51 -2.42
C VAL A 273 -15.05 13.62 -1.64
N THR A 274 -16.05 12.93 -2.13
CA THR A 274 -17.34 12.72 -1.45
C THR A 274 -17.54 11.24 -1.17
N ASP A 275 -18.71 10.84 -0.72
CA ASP A 275 -19.01 9.41 -0.52
C ASP A 275 -19.25 8.64 -1.84
N THR A 276 -19.33 9.34 -2.96
CA THR A 276 -19.64 8.75 -4.27
C THR A 276 -18.75 9.25 -5.40
N THR A 277 -17.93 10.29 -5.19
CA THR A 277 -17.09 10.88 -6.25
C THR A 277 -15.68 11.18 -5.74
N TRP A 278 -14.70 10.97 -6.62
CA TRP A 278 -13.28 11.27 -6.40
C TRP A 278 -12.75 12.05 -7.59
N ASP A 279 -12.52 13.35 -7.41
CA ASP A 279 -11.96 14.22 -8.45
C ASP A 279 -10.58 14.70 -8.00
N LEU A 280 -9.54 14.29 -8.73
CA LEU A 280 -8.16 14.65 -8.44
C LEU A 280 -7.56 15.39 -9.63
N HIS A 281 -6.81 16.44 -9.33
CA HIS A 281 -6.02 17.19 -10.31
C HIS A 281 -4.60 17.39 -9.79
N GLY A 282 -3.61 16.99 -10.60
CA GLY A 282 -2.19 17.12 -10.26
C GLY A 282 -1.39 17.78 -11.37
N ARG A 283 -0.41 18.62 -11.00
CA ARG A 283 0.52 19.27 -11.94
C ARG A 283 1.93 19.22 -11.42
N SER A 284 2.90 18.98 -12.30
CA SER A 284 4.32 18.99 -11.93
C SER A 284 5.10 20.11 -12.64
N LEU A 285 6.18 20.56 -12.05
CA LEU A 285 7.11 21.51 -12.67
C LEU A 285 7.78 20.95 -13.94
N SER A 286 7.82 19.62 -14.10
CA SER A 286 8.31 18.96 -15.32
C SER A 286 7.27 18.93 -16.46
N GLY A 287 6.10 19.49 -16.23
CA GLY A 287 5.02 19.63 -17.19
C GLY A 287 4.06 18.45 -17.29
N TRP A 288 4.10 17.50 -16.36
CA TRP A 288 3.06 16.47 -16.24
C TRP A 288 1.80 17.06 -15.60
N GLU A 289 0.65 16.65 -16.12
CA GLU A 289 -0.69 16.95 -15.60
C GLU A 289 -1.48 15.66 -15.57
N VAL A 290 -2.19 15.39 -14.46
CA VAL A 290 -3.09 14.26 -14.31
C VAL A 290 -4.45 14.75 -13.84
N ASP A 291 -5.49 14.27 -14.50
CA ASP A 291 -6.88 14.42 -14.09
C ASP A 291 -7.47 13.02 -13.87
N ILE A 292 -8.03 12.79 -12.70
CA ILE A 292 -8.70 11.54 -12.33
C ILE A 292 -10.11 11.87 -11.89
N SER A 293 -11.10 11.17 -12.45
CA SER A 293 -12.48 11.23 -12.00
C SER A 293 -12.97 9.82 -11.69
N GLY A 294 -13.39 9.59 -10.46
CA GLY A 294 -13.91 8.33 -9.97
C GLY A 294 -15.37 8.45 -9.51
N TYR A 295 -16.13 7.38 -9.72
CA TYR A 295 -17.51 7.28 -9.25
C TYR A 295 -17.83 5.88 -8.73
N ALA A 296 -18.55 5.84 -7.60
CA ALA A 296 -19.13 4.61 -7.07
C ALA A 296 -20.45 4.93 -6.35
N ALA A 297 -21.41 4.00 -6.42
CA ALA A 297 -22.66 4.11 -5.69
C ALA A 297 -22.44 3.72 -4.21
N LEU A 298 -22.91 4.55 -3.28
CA LEU A 298 -22.69 4.34 -1.83
C LEU A 298 -23.26 2.99 -1.34
N GLY A 299 -24.32 2.49 -2.00
CA GLY A 299 -24.93 1.20 -1.66
C GLY A 299 -24.02 -0.01 -1.83
N ASP A 300 -23.05 0.10 -2.74
CA ASP A 300 -22.12 -0.98 -3.11
C ASP A 300 -20.84 -1.01 -2.26
N ALA A 301 -20.69 -0.05 -1.34
CA ALA A 301 -19.51 0.03 -0.50
C ALA A 301 -19.45 -1.11 0.52
N HIS A 302 -18.29 -1.75 0.64
CA HIS A 302 -17.92 -2.49 1.83
C HIS A 302 -17.59 -1.50 2.96
N VAL A 303 -18.05 -1.79 4.16
CA VAL A 303 -17.56 -1.08 5.35
C VAL A 303 -16.37 -1.85 5.88
N LEU A 304 -15.17 -1.45 5.43
CA LEU A 304 -13.94 -2.11 5.83
C LEU A 304 -13.55 -1.76 7.26
N PRO A 305 -13.12 -2.74 8.04
CA PRO A 305 -12.52 -2.50 9.33
C PRO A 305 -11.10 -1.99 9.21
N VAL A 306 -10.72 -1.13 10.16
CA VAL A 306 -9.35 -0.68 10.37
C VAL A 306 -8.90 -1.07 11.77
N PRO A 307 -7.60 -1.30 12.00
CA PRO A 307 -7.09 -1.62 13.32
C PRO A 307 -7.09 -0.41 14.25
N LEU A 308 -7.43 -0.65 15.49
CA LEU A 308 -7.06 0.17 16.64
C LEU A 308 -5.92 -0.55 17.38
N PRO A 309 -4.65 -0.26 17.03
CA PRO A 309 -3.51 -1.08 17.43
C PRO A 309 -3.40 -1.29 18.95
N SER A 310 -3.54 -0.21 19.73
CA SER A 310 -3.44 -0.24 21.18
C SER A 310 -4.55 -1.03 21.87
N GLU A 311 -5.71 -1.18 21.22
CA GLU A 311 -6.89 -1.85 21.76
C GLU A 311 -7.01 -3.31 21.31
N ARG A 312 -6.11 -3.79 20.45
CA ARG A 312 -6.11 -5.15 19.87
C ARG A 312 -7.45 -5.51 19.23
N ARG A 313 -8.05 -4.58 18.52
CA ARG A 313 -9.32 -4.79 17.82
C ARG A 313 -9.38 -4.03 16.51
N ASN A 314 -10.23 -4.52 15.62
CA ASN A 314 -10.67 -3.80 14.45
C ASN A 314 -11.98 -3.05 14.74
N THR A 315 -12.21 -1.98 14.01
CA THR A 315 -13.46 -1.21 14.02
C THR A 315 -13.79 -0.77 12.60
N ALA A 316 -15.06 -0.52 12.31
CA ALA A 316 -15.45 0.05 11.02
C ALA A 316 -14.68 1.36 10.76
N GLY A 317 -14.04 1.48 9.60
CA GLY A 317 -13.13 2.59 9.33
C GLY A 317 -13.19 3.19 7.94
N ALA A 318 -13.60 2.45 6.92
CA ALA A 318 -13.60 2.91 5.54
C ALA A 318 -14.83 2.45 4.78
N LEU A 319 -15.19 3.23 3.76
CA LEU A 319 -16.13 2.83 2.71
C LEU A 319 -15.32 2.50 1.46
N GLU A 320 -15.23 1.22 1.14
CA GLU A 320 -14.43 0.68 0.03
C GLU A 320 -15.34 0.13 -1.07
N HIS A 321 -15.12 0.56 -2.30
CA HIS A 321 -15.80 0.10 -3.51
C HIS A 321 -14.82 -0.70 -4.37
N LEU A 322 -15.15 -1.93 -4.74
CA LEU A 322 -14.27 -2.82 -5.50
C LEU A 322 -14.54 -2.85 -7.00
N GLY A 323 -15.73 -2.42 -7.43
CA GLY A 323 -16.18 -2.37 -8.82
C GLY A 323 -16.63 -0.97 -9.22
N ALA A 324 -15.86 0.06 -8.85
CA ALA A 324 -16.11 1.45 -9.19
C ALA A 324 -15.68 1.78 -10.63
N THR A 325 -16.08 2.94 -11.14
CA THR A 325 -15.54 3.49 -12.38
C THR A 325 -14.47 4.53 -12.12
N MET A 326 -13.42 4.53 -12.93
CA MET A 326 -12.37 5.55 -12.88
C MET A 326 -11.96 5.94 -14.30
N SER A 327 -11.95 7.24 -14.58
CA SER A 327 -11.40 7.80 -15.81
C SER A 327 -10.15 8.61 -15.48
N VAL A 328 -9.12 8.49 -16.32
CA VAL A 328 -7.83 9.14 -16.11
C VAL A 328 -7.41 9.79 -17.42
N THR A 329 -6.91 11.03 -17.32
CA THR A 329 -6.27 11.73 -18.43
C THR A 329 -4.89 12.21 -17.99
N LEU A 330 -3.86 11.86 -18.75
CA LEU A 330 -2.48 12.25 -18.50
C LEU A 330 -1.98 13.12 -19.66
N ARG A 331 -1.48 14.30 -19.34
CA ARG A 331 -0.89 15.23 -20.31
C ARG A 331 0.55 15.56 -19.94
N ARG A 332 1.32 15.94 -20.93
CA ARG A 332 2.65 16.51 -20.72
C ARG A 332 2.77 17.80 -21.52
N ARG A 333 2.97 18.91 -20.81
CA ARG A 333 3.01 20.27 -21.42
C ARG A 333 1.78 20.57 -22.29
N GLY A 334 0.60 20.20 -21.80
CA GLY A 334 -0.68 20.36 -22.47
C GLY A 334 -1.01 19.33 -23.55
N VAL A 335 -0.05 18.48 -23.97
CA VAL A 335 -0.28 17.44 -24.97
C VAL A 335 -0.77 16.16 -24.28
N LEU A 336 -1.84 15.57 -24.80
CA LEU A 336 -2.35 14.28 -24.34
C LEU A 336 -1.29 13.20 -24.57
N VAL A 337 -0.94 12.49 -23.50
CA VAL A 337 0.00 11.34 -23.51
C VAL A 337 -0.76 10.03 -23.44
N TRP A 338 -1.75 9.98 -22.55
CA TRP A 338 -2.56 8.78 -22.34
C TRP A 338 -3.88 9.15 -21.68
N GLU A 339 -4.91 8.40 -22.01
CA GLU A 339 -6.18 8.42 -21.32
C GLU A 339 -6.72 7.00 -21.18
N GLY A 340 -7.48 6.73 -20.14
CA GLY A 340 -8.05 5.41 -19.91
C GLY A 340 -9.26 5.46 -18.99
N ARG A 341 -10.12 4.45 -19.12
CA ARG A 341 -11.25 4.21 -18.25
C ARG A 341 -11.24 2.76 -17.77
N SER A 342 -11.50 2.58 -16.51
CA SER A 342 -11.71 1.27 -15.88
C SER A 342 -13.07 1.26 -15.20
N ASP A 343 -13.83 0.19 -15.39
CA ASP A 343 -15.09 -0.08 -14.70
C ASP A 343 -14.91 -1.10 -13.55
N LEU A 344 -13.66 -1.49 -13.27
CA LEU A 344 -13.24 -2.33 -12.15
C LEU A 344 -12.22 -1.59 -11.29
N ALA A 345 -12.44 -0.31 -11.02
CA ALA A 345 -11.60 0.44 -10.09
C ALA A 345 -11.98 0.14 -8.63
N ALA A 346 -11.02 0.33 -7.73
CA ALA A 346 -11.29 0.46 -6.31
C ALA A 346 -11.25 1.93 -5.92
N LEU A 347 -12.20 2.35 -5.09
CA LEU A 347 -12.29 3.71 -4.54
C LEU A 347 -12.66 3.64 -3.07
N GLU A 348 -11.90 4.32 -2.24
CA GLU A 348 -12.09 4.34 -0.80
C GLU A 348 -12.23 5.77 -0.26
N HIS A 349 -13.16 5.95 0.67
CA HIS A 349 -13.26 7.14 1.50
C HIS A 349 -13.32 6.74 2.96
N GLY A 350 -12.24 6.99 3.69
CA GLY A 350 -12.04 6.52 5.04
C GLY A 350 -12.29 7.59 6.10
N GLY A 351 -12.53 7.10 7.31
CA GLY A 351 -12.79 7.87 8.52
C GLY A 351 -13.77 7.15 9.45
N LEU A 352 -13.41 6.99 10.72
CA LEU A 352 -14.23 6.23 11.69
C LEU A 352 -15.66 6.77 11.79
N ALA A 353 -15.83 8.08 11.90
CA ALA A 353 -17.14 8.70 11.99
C ALA A 353 -18.01 8.48 10.74
N ARG A 354 -17.38 8.42 9.56
CA ARG A 354 -18.02 8.14 8.29
C ARG A 354 -18.51 6.70 8.22
N ALA A 355 -17.65 5.75 8.53
CA ALA A 355 -17.98 4.33 8.52
C ALA A 355 -19.09 4.02 9.53
N GLU A 356 -19.04 4.62 10.71
CA GLU A 356 -20.11 4.50 11.72
C GLU A 356 -21.44 5.10 11.25
N ALA A 357 -21.42 6.25 10.57
CA ALA A 357 -22.61 6.86 10.01
C ALA A 357 -23.26 5.97 8.94
N GLU A 358 -22.44 5.32 8.10
CA GLU A 358 -22.92 4.39 7.09
C GLU A 358 -23.49 3.10 7.69
N LEU A 359 -22.87 2.52 8.73
CA LEU A 359 -23.45 1.40 9.46
C LEU A 359 -24.82 1.76 10.05
N ARG A 360 -24.96 2.94 10.68
CA ARG A 360 -26.24 3.44 11.18
C ARG A 360 -27.27 3.58 10.07
N ARG A 361 -26.88 4.12 8.91
CA ARG A 361 -27.77 4.27 7.75
C ARG A 361 -28.29 2.91 7.25
N ARG A 362 -27.45 1.87 7.32
CA ARG A 362 -27.82 0.49 6.96
C ARG A 362 -28.60 -0.25 8.06
N GLY A 363 -28.80 0.37 9.23
CA GLY A 363 -29.41 -0.31 10.38
C GLY A 363 -28.51 -1.37 11.02
N ILE A 364 -27.20 -1.31 10.79
CA ILE A 364 -26.20 -2.26 11.30
C ILE A 364 -25.60 -1.68 12.58
N PRO A 365 -25.55 -2.43 13.69
CA PRO A 365 -24.87 -1.98 14.90
C PRO A 365 -23.40 -1.67 14.66
N ALA A 366 -22.84 -0.63 15.26
CA ALA A 366 -21.44 -0.24 15.13
C ALA A 366 -20.48 -1.39 15.57
N SER A 367 -20.93 -2.26 16.48
CA SER A 367 -20.17 -3.43 16.92
C SER A 367 -20.10 -4.57 15.88
N ALA A 368 -20.92 -4.55 14.85
CA ALA A 368 -20.94 -5.63 13.84
C ALA A 368 -19.64 -5.71 13.00
N GLY A 369 -18.89 -4.59 12.87
CA GLY A 369 -17.57 -4.56 12.22
C GLY A 369 -16.40 -4.72 13.21
N ALA A 370 -16.66 -4.91 14.50
CA ALA A 370 -15.61 -5.04 15.50
C ALA A 370 -15.19 -6.49 15.67
N THR A 371 -13.90 -6.78 15.44
CA THR A 371 -13.27 -8.07 15.78
C THR A 371 -12.16 -7.84 16.79
N HIS A 372 -11.99 -8.75 17.75
CA HIS A 372 -11.02 -8.61 18.83
C HIS A 372 -9.97 -9.73 18.75
N ALA A 373 -8.71 -9.35 18.80
CA ALA A 373 -7.64 -10.31 18.98
C ALA A 373 -7.56 -10.72 20.47
N ALA A 374 -7.69 -12.02 20.74
CA ALA A 374 -7.51 -12.54 22.08
C ALA A 374 -6.11 -12.16 22.61
N PRO A 375 -5.96 -11.85 23.92
CA PRO A 375 -4.63 -11.70 24.49
C PRO A 375 -3.89 -13.04 24.37
N ARG A 376 -2.58 -13.01 24.03
CA ARG A 376 -1.74 -14.20 24.21
C ARG A 376 -1.80 -14.62 25.67
N LEU A 377 -2.23 -15.84 25.93
CA LEU A 377 -2.03 -16.45 27.22
C LEU A 377 -0.51 -16.60 27.47
N PRO A 378 -0.02 -16.27 28.65
CA PRO A 378 1.39 -16.30 28.96
C PRO A 378 2.00 -17.70 28.83
#